data_f0998cd8b7afacee6dda18f4f2b4feee
#
_entry.id   f0998cd8b7afacee6dda18f4f2b4feee
#
_cell.length_a   1.000
_cell.length_b   1.000
_cell.length_c   1.000
_cell.angle_alpha   90.00
_cell.angle_beta   90.00
_cell.angle_gamma   90.00
#
_symmetry.space_group_name_H-M   'P 1'
#
loop_
_entity.id
_entity.type
_entity.pdbx_description
1 polymer ?
#
loop_
_entity_poly.entity_id
_entity_poly.type
_entity_poly.pdbx_seq_one_letter_code
_entity_poly.pdbx_strand_id
1 'polypeptide(L)'
;MSEKTEQTLPAALFVSNEIIAREVELGDGKKHTLHFKAVSHVVFNRWVTALTSTDEAVRDRAHSRLVCASMVDADGEPALTIEQADRLKPKVLRTLGDVIAEINDFADMRGNA
;
A
#
# COMPACT_ATOMS: atom_id res chain seq x y z
N MET A 1 -15.95 24.49 -20.79
CA MET A 1 -15.88 24.13 -20.40
C MET A 1 -16.08 23.46 -19.85
N SER A 2 -16.14 23.25 -19.62
CA SER A 2 -16.23 22.65 -19.04
C SER A 2 -16.31 22.03 -18.53
N GLU A 3 -16.05 21.81 -18.46
CA GLU A 3 -16.05 21.14 -17.95
C GLU A 3 -16.33 20.79 -16.89
N LYS A 4 -16.55 20.42 -16.98
CA LYS A 4 -16.99 20.17 -15.86
C LYS A 4 -16.54 18.99 -15.31
N THR A 5 -16.02 18.94 -14.19
CA THR A 5 -15.46 17.85 -13.51
C THR A 5 -16.40 17.37 -12.44
N GLU A 6 -17.61 17.45 -12.75
CA GLU A 6 -18.63 17.07 -11.81
C GLU A 6 -18.63 15.57 -11.63
N GLN A 7 -18.50 15.11 -10.41
CA GLN A 7 -18.54 13.68 -10.10
C GLN A 7 -19.94 13.14 -10.23
N THR A 8 -20.07 12.01 -10.95
CA THR A 8 -21.33 11.30 -11.02
C THR A 8 -21.48 10.29 -9.89
N LEU A 9 -20.39 9.97 -9.20
CA LEU A 9 -20.41 9.00 -8.09
C LEU A 9 -20.12 9.69 -6.78
N PRO A 10 -20.65 9.15 -5.65
CA PRO A 10 -20.33 9.71 -4.34
C PRO A 10 -18.84 9.69 -4.06
N ALA A 11 -18.36 10.70 -3.34
CA ALA A 11 -16.95 10.81 -3.01
C ALA A 11 -16.43 9.59 -2.27
N ALA A 12 -17.29 8.92 -1.50
CA ALA A 12 -16.88 7.75 -0.71
C ALA A 12 -16.45 6.57 -1.59
N LEU A 13 -16.76 6.61 -2.88
CA LEU A 13 -16.38 5.53 -3.79
C LEU A 13 -15.01 5.72 -4.41
N PHE A 14 -14.37 6.84 -4.13
CA PHE A 14 -13.03 7.11 -4.62
C PHE A 14 -12.01 6.91 -3.52
N VAL A 15 -10.77 6.65 -3.92
CA VAL A 15 -9.70 6.49 -2.95
C VAL A 15 -9.53 7.79 -2.16
N SER A 16 -9.50 7.66 -0.83
CA SER A 16 -9.34 8.80 0.05
C SER A 16 -7.86 9.09 0.27
N ASN A 17 -7.54 10.35 0.56
CA ASN A 17 -6.20 10.74 0.99
C ASN A 17 -6.06 10.69 2.51
N GLU A 18 -7.04 10.11 3.16
CA GLU A 18 -7.04 9.99 4.63
C GLU A 18 -5.85 9.17 5.11
N ILE A 19 -5.23 9.63 6.19
CA ILE A 19 -4.12 8.91 6.81
C ILE A 19 -4.71 7.98 7.86
N ILE A 20 -4.39 6.69 7.75
CA ILE A 20 -4.92 5.65 8.62
C ILE A 20 -3.81 5.22 9.56
N ALA A 21 -4.04 5.36 10.88
CA ALA A 21 -3.06 4.94 11.86
C ALA A 21 -3.37 3.51 12.30
N ARG A 22 -2.34 2.70 12.42
CA ARG A 22 -2.46 1.33 12.91
C ARG A 22 -1.33 1.02 13.85
N GLU A 23 -1.63 0.27 14.91
CA GLU A 23 -0.61 -0.28 15.77
C GLU A 23 -0.19 -1.62 15.22
N VAL A 24 1.10 -1.79 14.96
CA VAL A 24 1.63 -2.98 14.31
C VAL A 24 2.81 -3.49 15.11
N GLU A 25 2.82 -4.79 15.39
CA GLU A 25 3.96 -5.43 16.04
C GLU A 25 4.87 -5.98 14.94
N LEU A 26 6.13 -5.60 14.98
CA LEU A 26 7.07 -5.87 13.90
C LEU A 26 8.11 -6.94 14.25
N GLY A 27 7.80 -7.77 15.24
CA GLY A 27 8.69 -8.88 15.60
C GLY A 27 9.74 -8.51 16.62
N ASP A 28 9.72 -7.29 17.12
CA ASP A 28 10.66 -6.84 18.16
C ASP A 28 10.01 -6.80 19.55
N GLY A 29 8.80 -7.35 19.66
CA GLY A 29 8.07 -7.36 20.93
C GLY A 29 7.43 -6.05 21.29
N LYS A 30 7.46 -5.08 20.39
CA LYS A 30 6.89 -3.75 20.62
C LYS A 30 5.86 -3.43 19.57
N LYS A 31 4.88 -2.63 19.97
CA LYS A 31 3.89 -2.12 19.02
C LYS A 31 4.32 -0.75 18.52
N HIS A 32 4.26 -0.57 17.23
CA HIS A 32 4.61 0.68 16.59
C HIS A 32 3.37 1.30 15.98
N THR A 33 3.18 2.59 16.17
CA THR A 33 2.09 3.29 15.50
C THR A 33 2.58 3.73 14.14
N LEU A 34 2.01 3.14 13.10
CA LEU A 34 2.40 3.42 11.73
C LEU A 34 1.23 4.06 11.00
N HIS A 35 1.54 4.82 9.97
CA HIS A 35 0.52 5.54 9.21
C HIS A 35 0.52 5.04 7.78
N PHE A 36 -0.67 4.90 7.23
CA PHE A 36 -0.86 4.37 5.90
C PHE A 36 -1.91 5.21 5.18
N LYS A 37 -1.90 5.13 3.87
CA LYS A 37 -3.00 5.64 3.06
C LYS A 37 -3.41 4.55 2.08
N ALA A 38 -4.68 4.59 1.68
CA ALA A 38 -5.20 3.65 0.70
C ALA A 38 -4.51 3.89 -0.65
N VAL A 39 -4.39 2.83 -1.44
CA VAL A 39 -3.75 2.92 -2.75
C VAL A 39 -4.80 2.80 -3.84
N SER A 40 -4.50 3.38 -5.00
CA SER A 40 -5.39 3.32 -6.15
C SER A 40 -5.31 1.95 -6.82
N HIS A 41 -6.27 1.69 -7.71
CA HIS A 41 -6.25 0.46 -8.52
C HIS A 41 -4.99 0.40 -9.39
N VAL A 42 -4.43 1.55 -9.77
CA VAL A 42 -3.19 1.57 -10.55
C VAL A 42 -2.04 0.97 -9.75
N VAL A 43 -1.91 1.35 -8.48
CA VAL A 43 -0.88 0.80 -7.61
C VAL A 43 -1.14 -0.68 -7.38
N PHE A 44 -2.38 -1.05 -7.11
CA PHE A 44 -2.74 -2.45 -6.92
C PHE A 44 -2.37 -3.30 -8.14
N ASN A 45 -2.73 -2.84 -9.33
CA ASN A 45 -2.44 -3.56 -10.57
C ASN A 45 -0.94 -3.69 -10.81
N ARG A 46 -0.18 -2.65 -10.52
CA ARG A 46 1.27 -2.72 -10.66
C ARG A 46 1.88 -3.76 -9.73
N TRP A 47 1.36 -3.83 -8.51
CA TRP A 47 1.82 -4.81 -7.55
C TRP A 47 1.54 -6.23 -8.03
N VAL A 48 0.30 -6.51 -8.43
CA VAL A 48 -0.09 -7.83 -8.92
C VAL A 48 0.73 -8.23 -10.14
N THR A 49 0.89 -7.30 -11.09
CA THR A 49 1.68 -7.56 -12.30
C THR A 49 3.14 -7.83 -11.94
N ALA A 50 3.69 -7.09 -10.99
CA ALA A 50 5.08 -7.28 -10.58
C ALA A 50 5.29 -8.64 -9.92
N LEU A 51 4.31 -9.13 -9.16
CA LEU A 51 4.42 -10.44 -8.51
C LEU A 51 4.60 -11.57 -9.52
N THR A 52 4.06 -11.43 -10.71
CA THR A 52 4.11 -12.46 -11.74
C THR A 52 5.06 -12.11 -12.88
N SER A 53 5.87 -11.07 -12.70
CA SER A 53 6.81 -10.65 -13.73
C SER A 53 7.89 -11.70 -13.96
N THR A 54 8.31 -11.85 -15.22
CA THR A 54 9.46 -12.69 -15.57
C THR A 54 10.76 -11.98 -15.27
N ASP A 55 10.73 -10.66 -15.08
CA ASP A 55 11.90 -9.89 -14.69
C ASP A 55 12.09 -10.03 -13.19
N GLU A 56 13.16 -10.69 -12.79
CA GLU A 56 13.43 -10.99 -11.40
C GLU A 56 13.56 -9.74 -10.55
N ALA A 57 14.19 -8.70 -11.09
CA ALA A 57 14.36 -7.46 -10.35
C ALA A 57 13.02 -6.79 -10.06
N VAL A 58 12.09 -6.86 -11.01
CA VAL A 58 10.73 -6.31 -10.82
C VAL A 58 9.99 -7.13 -9.76
N ARG A 59 10.06 -8.45 -9.89
CA ARG A 59 9.36 -9.34 -8.95
C ARG A 59 9.88 -9.18 -7.53
N ASP A 60 11.20 -9.05 -7.38
CA ASP A 60 11.82 -8.95 -6.07
C ASP A 60 11.44 -7.66 -5.33
N ARG A 61 11.10 -6.61 -6.06
CA ARG A 61 10.75 -5.33 -5.46
C ARG A 61 9.26 -5.05 -5.39
N ALA A 62 8.44 -6.02 -5.75
CA ALA A 62 7.00 -5.82 -5.79
C ALA A 62 6.45 -5.36 -4.43
N HIS A 63 6.84 -6.05 -3.36
CA HIS A 63 6.36 -5.71 -2.02
C HIS A 63 6.97 -4.40 -1.51
N SER A 64 8.23 -4.15 -1.80
CA SER A 64 8.88 -2.89 -1.40
C SER A 64 8.17 -1.70 -2.00
N ARG A 65 7.81 -1.79 -3.26
CA ARG A 65 7.10 -0.70 -3.94
C ARG A 65 5.71 -0.48 -3.37
N LEU A 66 5.02 -1.57 -3.04
CA LEU A 66 3.70 -1.46 -2.43
C LEU A 66 3.78 -0.76 -1.08
N VAL A 67 4.74 -1.15 -0.25
CA VAL A 67 4.93 -0.55 1.06
C VAL A 67 5.27 0.94 0.92
N CYS A 68 6.15 1.29 0.00
CA CYS A 68 6.48 2.70 -0.24
C CYS A 68 5.29 3.51 -0.70
N ALA A 69 4.40 2.91 -1.47
CA ALA A 69 3.22 3.62 -1.99
C ALA A 69 2.18 3.88 -0.90
N SER A 70 2.12 3.03 0.13
CA SER A 70 1.07 3.12 1.14
C SER A 70 1.55 3.72 2.46
N MET A 71 2.77 3.42 2.90
CA MET A 71 3.24 3.93 4.20
C MET A 71 3.63 5.39 4.11
N VAL A 72 3.09 6.16 5.04
CA VAL A 72 3.35 7.61 5.11
C VAL A 72 3.69 7.98 6.54
N ASP A 73 4.19 9.20 6.73
CA ASP A 73 4.35 9.75 8.07
C ASP A 73 3.04 10.41 8.50
N ALA A 74 3.04 11.03 9.66
CA ALA A 74 1.84 11.65 10.20
C ALA A 74 1.33 12.80 9.33
N ASP A 75 2.18 13.36 8.48
CA ASP A 75 1.81 14.45 7.57
C ASP A 75 1.40 13.96 6.19
N GLY A 76 1.45 12.65 5.96
CA GLY A 76 1.05 12.09 4.68
C GLY A 76 2.17 11.99 3.65
N GLU A 77 3.41 12.28 4.04
CA GLU A 77 4.56 12.16 3.16
C GLU A 77 5.10 10.73 3.18
N PRO A 78 5.76 10.28 2.11
CA PRO A 78 6.29 8.91 2.09
C PRO A 78 7.19 8.63 3.28
N ALA A 79 6.96 7.52 3.96
CA ALA A 79 7.70 7.16 5.17
C ALA A 79 9.02 6.46 4.86
N LEU A 80 9.12 5.82 3.69
CA LEU A 80 10.29 5.04 3.31
C LEU A 80 10.67 5.29 1.86
N THR A 81 11.96 5.25 1.59
CA THR A 81 12.44 5.18 0.21
C THR A 81 12.42 3.71 -0.22
N ILE A 82 12.55 3.47 -1.53
CA ILE A 82 12.58 2.11 -2.04
C ILE A 82 13.81 1.37 -1.50
N GLU A 83 14.93 2.06 -1.36
CA GLU A 83 16.15 1.46 -0.82
C GLU A 83 15.97 1.03 0.63
N GLN A 84 15.27 1.84 1.41
CA GLN A 84 14.98 1.49 2.80
C GLN A 84 14.04 0.30 2.87
N ALA A 85 13.02 0.28 2.04
CA ALA A 85 12.06 -0.83 2.00
C ALA A 85 12.74 -2.13 1.60
N ASP A 86 13.69 -2.06 0.64
CA ASP A 86 14.44 -3.24 0.20
C ASP A 86 15.26 -3.86 1.33
N ARG A 87 15.59 -3.07 2.36
CA ARG A 87 16.40 -3.57 3.48
C ARG A 87 15.59 -4.01 4.68
N LEU A 88 14.27 -3.96 4.59
CA LEU A 88 13.42 -4.47 5.66
C LEU A 88 13.60 -5.99 5.76
N LYS A 89 13.54 -6.50 7.00
CA LYS A 89 13.55 -7.95 7.17
C LYS A 89 12.32 -8.54 6.50
N PRO A 90 12.45 -9.72 5.89
CA PRO A 90 11.32 -10.32 5.17
C PRO A 90 10.04 -10.42 6.01
N LYS A 91 10.16 -10.75 7.28
CA LYS A 91 9.01 -10.86 8.16
C LYS A 91 8.32 -9.51 8.36
N VAL A 92 9.13 -8.45 8.50
CA VAL A 92 8.60 -7.08 8.66
C VAL A 92 7.87 -6.67 7.39
N LEU A 93 8.50 -6.90 6.24
CA LEU A 93 7.90 -6.56 4.96
C LEU A 93 6.57 -7.29 4.76
N ARG A 94 6.52 -8.56 5.14
CA ARG A 94 5.27 -9.34 5.03
C ARG A 94 4.19 -8.77 5.93
N THR A 95 4.54 -8.44 7.17
CA THR A 95 3.57 -7.89 8.11
C THR A 95 2.99 -6.58 7.60
N LEU A 96 3.85 -5.70 7.08
CA LEU A 96 3.39 -4.43 6.51
C LEU A 96 2.50 -4.65 5.30
N GLY A 97 2.87 -5.60 4.45
CA GLY A 97 2.04 -5.95 3.29
C GLY A 97 0.66 -6.45 3.69
N ASP A 98 0.60 -7.25 4.76
CA ASP A 98 -0.68 -7.77 5.25
C ASP A 98 -1.58 -6.63 5.76
N VAL A 99 -1.01 -5.67 6.46
CA VAL A 99 -1.76 -4.51 6.94
C VAL A 99 -2.30 -3.70 5.77
N ILE A 100 -1.46 -3.48 4.76
CA ILE A 100 -1.86 -2.73 3.57
C ILE A 100 -2.98 -3.46 2.84
N ALA A 101 -2.88 -4.78 2.73
CA ALA A 101 -3.90 -5.58 2.07
C ALA A 101 -5.23 -5.48 2.83
N GLU A 102 -5.17 -5.47 4.15
CA GLU A 102 -6.37 -5.35 4.97
C GLU A 102 -7.02 -3.98 4.81
N ILE A 103 -6.22 -2.92 4.86
CA ILE A 103 -6.73 -1.55 4.71
C ILE A 103 -7.43 -1.37 3.37
N ASN A 104 -6.94 -2.03 2.33
CA ASN A 104 -7.43 -1.84 0.97
C ASN A 104 -8.36 -2.96 0.48
N ASP A 105 -8.67 -3.93 1.33
CA ASP A 105 -9.54 -5.06 0.96
C ASP A 105 -9.05 -5.79 -0.29
N PHE A 106 -7.74 -6.04 -0.36
CA PHE A 106 -7.14 -6.68 -1.54
C PHE A 106 -7.72 -8.07 -1.81
N ALA A 107 -8.15 -8.78 -0.77
CA ALA A 107 -8.74 -10.10 -0.96
C ALA A 107 -9.98 -10.02 -1.83
N ASP A 108 -10.83 -9.02 -1.59
CA ASP A 108 -12.04 -8.81 -2.39
C ASP A 108 -11.68 -8.41 -3.82
N MET A 109 -10.67 -7.58 -3.97
CA MET A 109 -10.24 -7.11 -5.28
C MET A 109 -9.65 -8.23 -6.13
N ARG A 110 -9.08 -9.25 -5.48
CA ARG A 110 -8.49 -10.37 -6.21
C ARG A 110 -9.52 -11.42 -6.62
N GLY A 111 -10.77 -11.17 -6.34
CA GLY A 111 -11.84 -12.02 -6.82
C GLY A 111 -11.89 -13.39 -6.17
N ASN A 112 -11.48 -13.49 -4.95
CA ASN A 112 -11.53 -14.74 -4.21
C ASN A 112 -12.88 -14.96 -3.60
N ALA A 113 -13.81 -14.61 -4.36
CA ALA A 113 -15.18 -14.77 -3.88
C ALA A 113 -15.47 -16.22 -3.62
#